data_c1e9be117c8c41445330da6f1e8995ba
#
_entry.id   c1e9be117c8c41445330da6f1e8995ba
#
_cell.length_a   1.000
_cell.length_b   1.000
_cell.length_c   1.000
_cell.angle_alpha   90.00
_cell.angle_beta   90.00
_cell.angle_gamma   90.00
#
_symmetry.space_group_name_H-M   'P 1'
#
loop_
_entity.id
_entity.type
_entity.pdbx_description
1 polymer ?
#
loop_
_entity_poly.entity_id
_entity_poly.type
_entity_poly.pdbx_seq_one_letter_code
_entity_poly.pdbx_strand_id
1 'polypeptide(L)'
;MRPIKFRGWNEQDKMWLYGDYVTGVYIDPEYNSPSVSHFISTKEGDDPKNPVTLFQGDYNVRVLEVEEDTVGQYTGLCDKNGTEIYEGDIIRYEEHEGYLLESFIAKVVFAEGAFGYNCHLRGNVFMSSVFSPFCEHDCLKEDFLDYVEVVGNVYDDKEWLS
;
A
#
# COMPACT_ATOMS: atom_id res chain seq x y z
N MET A 1 -18.69 4.88 -4.93
CA MET A 1 -18.18 3.75 -4.08
C MET A 1 -16.67 3.79 -4.20
N ARG A 2 -15.93 3.76 -3.08
CA ARG A 2 -14.46 3.73 -3.09
C ARG A 2 -13.99 2.42 -3.75
N PRO A 3 -13.09 2.44 -4.72
CA PRO A 3 -12.52 1.20 -5.25
C PRO A 3 -11.74 0.49 -4.14
N ILE A 4 -11.97 -0.82 -4.00
CA ILE A 4 -11.17 -1.68 -3.14
C ILE A 4 -10.17 -2.35 -4.05
N LYS A 5 -8.89 -2.05 -3.87
CA LYS A 5 -7.80 -2.68 -4.60
C LYS A 5 -6.57 -2.81 -3.71
N PHE A 6 -5.67 -3.66 -4.09
CA PHE A 6 -4.47 -4.01 -3.36
C PHE A 6 -3.27 -3.90 -4.28
N ARG A 7 -2.09 -3.84 -3.68
CA ARG A 7 -0.83 -4.10 -4.35
C ARG A 7 -0.09 -5.23 -3.65
N GLY A 8 0.85 -5.86 -4.34
CA GLY A 8 1.77 -6.85 -3.81
C GLY A 8 2.98 -7.01 -4.70
N TRP A 9 4.11 -7.39 -4.12
CA TRP A 9 5.36 -7.63 -4.86
C TRP A 9 5.38 -9.05 -5.42
N ASN A 10 5.54 -9.17 -6.73
CA ASN A 10 5.80 -10.45 -7.38
C ASN A 10 7.31 -10.69 -7.48
N GLU A 11 7.79 -11.69 -6.75
CA GLU A 11 9.22 -12.00 -6.68
C GLU A 11 9.75 -12.59 -7.99
N GLN A 12 8.91 -13.31 -8.73
CA GLN A 12 9.31 -13.94 -9.98
C GLN A 12 9.57 -12.91 -11.08
N ASP A 13 8.68 -11.94 -11.24
CA ASP A 13 8.75 -10.94 -12.31
C ASP A 13 9.45 -9.64 -11.84
N LYS A 14 9.78 -9.55 -10.52
CA LYS A 14 10.43 -8.39 -9.90
C LYS A 14 9.66 -7.10 -10.15
N MET A 15 8.36 -7.13 -9.87
CA MET A 15 7.49 -5.97 -10.09
C MET A 15 6.34 -5.90 -9.07
N TRP A 16 5.86 -4.70 -8.84
CA TRP A 16 4.62 -4.46 -8.11
C TRP A 16 3.40 -4.76 -8.99
N LEU A 17 2.47 -5.51 -8.45
CA LEU A 17 1.17 -5.80 -9.06
C LEU A 17 0.07 -5.03 -8.34
N TYR A 18 -0.95 -4.64 -9.09
CA TYR A 18 -2.08 -3.85 -8.59
C TYR A 18 -3.39 -4.50 -9.06
N GLY A 19 -4.34 -4.70 -8.15
CA GLY A 19 -5.63 -5.32 -8.49
C GLY A 19 -6.42 -5.83 -7.30
N ASP A 20 -7.19 -6.87 -7.53
CA ASP A 20 -7.98 -7.54 -6.49
C ASP A 20 -7.11 -8.58 -5.77
N TYR A 21 -7.21 -8.60 -4.44
CA TYR A 21 -6.46 -9.55 -3.61
C TYR A 21 -7.23 -10.87 -3.44
N VAL A 22 -6.54 -11.97 -3.65
CA VAL A 22 -7.08 -13.33 -3.54
C VAL A 22 -6.12 -14.20 -2.73
N THR A 23 -6.65 -15.00 -1.81
CA THR A 23 -5.90 -16.04 -1.12
C THR A 23 -6.28 -17.42 -1.64
N GLY A 24 -5.29 -18.27 -1.86
CA GLY A 24 -5.45 -19.68 -2.20
C GLY A 24 -4.87 -20.59 -1.13
N VAL A 25 -5.53 -21.71 -0.87
CA VAL A 25 -4.95 -22.75 -0.01
C VAL A 25 -4.46 -23.88 -0.89
N TYR A 26 -3.18 -24.15 -0.82
CA TYR A 26 -2.55 -25.29 -1.46
C TYR A 26 -2.26 -26.37 -0.39
N ILE A 27 -2.59 -27.60 -0.67
CA ILE A 27 -2.19 -28.73 0.18
C ILE A 27 -0.99 -29.40 -0.46
N ASP A 28 0.15 -29.30 0.19
CA ASP A 28 1.36 -29.98 -0.25
C ASP A 28 1.11 -31.50 -0.28
N PRO A 29 1.20 -32.15 -1.44
CA PRO A 29 0.89 -33.57 -1.56
C PRO A 29 1.94 -34.48 -0.88
N GLU A 30 3.15 -33.99 -0.63
CA GLU A 30 4.23 -34.75 0.02
C GLU A 30 4.11 -34.70 1.54
N TYR A 31 3.77 -33.53 2.10
CA TYR A 31 3.72 -33.31 3.55
C TYR A 31 2.29 -33.26 4.10
N ASN A 32 1.28 -33.28 3.21
CA ASN A 32 -0.15 -33.13 3.56
C ASN A 32 -0.39 -31.93 4.50
N SER A 33 0.38 -30.86 4.31
CA SER A 33 0.28 -29.62 5.07
C SER A 33 -0.35 -28.52 4.23
N PRO A 34 -1.29 -27.74 4.79
CA PRO A 34 -1.84 -26.60 4.10
C PRO A 34 -0.80 -25.46 4.10
N SER A 35 -0.61 -24.85 2.94
CA SER A 35 0.05 -23.55 2.79
C SER A 35 -0.93 -22.54 2.20
N VAL A 36 -0.79 -21.30 2.57
CA VAL A 36 -1.59 -20.21 2.03
C VAL A 36 -0.71 -19.44 1.06
N SER A 37 -1.19 -19.28 -0.17
CA SER A 37 -0.56 -18.40 -1.15
C SER A 37 -1.41 -17.16 -1.36
N HIS A 38 -0.75 -16.05 -1.60
CA HIS A 38 -1.31 -14.72 -1.76
C HIS A 38 -1.16 -14.29 -3.21
N PHE A 39 -2.22 -13.76 -3.80
CA PHE A 39 -2.26 -13.43 -5.20
C PHE A 39 -2.88 -12.05 -5.43
N ILE A 40 -2.43 -11.37 -6.48
CA ILE A 40 -3.11 -10.21 -7.05
C ILE A 40 -3.69 -10.59 -8.40
N SER A 41 -4.98 -10.32 -8.56
CA SER A 41 -5.69 -10.45 -9.82
C SER A 41 -5.67 -9.11 -10.55
N THR A 42 -5.04 -9.06 -11.71
CA THR A 42 -4.93 -7.86 -12.55
C THR A 42 -5.80 -7.99 -13.79
N LYS A 43 -6.24 -6.87 -14.35
CA LYS A 43 -6.90 -6.84 -15.66
C LYS A 43 -5.86 -6.87 -16.78
N GLU A 44 -6.26 -7.44 -17.94
CA GLU A 44 -5.40 -7.46 -19.13
C GLU A 44 -5.00 -6.04 -19.54
N GLY A 45 -3.70 -5.84 -19.74
CA GLY A 45 -3.11 -4.55 -20.14
C GLY A 45 -2.06 -4.02 -19.17
N ASP A 46 -2.06 -4.47 -17.92
CA ASP A 46 -1.14 -3.98 -16.89
C ASP A 46 0.20 -4.74 -16.85
N ASP A 47 0.28 -5.95 -17.47
CA ASP A 47 1.54 -6.66 -17.74
C ASP A 47 1.50 -7.51 -19.02
N PRO A 48 2.39 -7.26 -19.98
CA PRO A 48 2.43 -7.98 -21.27
C PRO A 48 3.07 -9.36 -21.24
N LYS A 49 3.66 -9.84 -20.13
CA LYS A 49 4.59 -10.99 -20.20
C LYS A 49 4.00 -12.37 -19.90
N ASN A 50 2.89 -12.50 -19.20
CA ASN A 50 2.35 -13.84 -18.89
C ASN A 50 0.84 -13.86 -18.59
N PRO A 51 -0.04 -14.25 -19.52
CA PRO A 51 -1.46 -14.42 -19.25
C PRO A 51 -1.73 -15.79 -18.62
N VAL A 52 -2.08 -15.84 -17.34
CA VAL A 52 -2.77 -16.97 -16.77
C VAL A 52 -4.27 -16.74 -16.98
N THR A 53 -4.87 -17.45 -17.93
CA THR A 53 -6.31 -17.40 -18.17
C THR A 53 -6.99 -18.37 -17.20
N LEU A 54 -7.62 -17.86 -16.16
CA LEU A 54 -8.39 -18.68 -15.22
C LEU A 54 -9.79 -19.02 -15.73
N PHE A 55 -10.30 -18.26 -16.69
CA PHE A 55 -11.65 -18.48 -17.23
C PHE A 55 -11.65 -18.36 -18.75
N GLN A 56 -12.40 -19.27 -19.40
CA GLN A 56 -12.67 -19.25 -20.82
C GLN A 56 -13.81 -18.24 -21.09
N GLY A 57 -13.44 -16.97 -21.31
CA GLY A 57 -14.36 -15.87 -21.61
C GLY A 57 -13.58 -14.64 -22.06
N ASP A 58 -14.27 -13.62 -22.55
CA ASP A 58 -13.68 -12.40 -23.14
C ASP A 58 -12.94 -11.48 -22.15
N TYR A 59 -12.67 -11.94 -20.93
CA TYR A 59 -11.94 -11.20 -19.90
C TYR A 59 -10.66 -11.94 -19.55
N ASN A 60 -9.54 -11.41 -19.97
CA ASN A 60 -8.23 -11.90 -19.55
C ASN A 60 -7.95 -11.33 -18.15
N VAL A 61 -8.16 -12.17 -17.14
CA VAL A 61 -7.76 -11.90 -15.76
C VAL A 61 -6.51 -12.71 -15.47
N ARG A 62 -5.48 -12.04 -14.99
CA ARG A 62 -4.27 -12.68 -14.50
C ARG A 62 -4.31 -12.77 -13.00
N VAL A 63 -3.87 -13.88 -12.45
CA VAL A 63 -3.68 -14.07 -11.03
C VAL A 63 -2.23 -14.46 -10.82
N LEU A 64 -1.48 -13.59 -10.19
CA LEU A 64 -0.05 -13.76 -9.97
C LEU A 64 0.24 -13.78 -8.47
N GLU A 65 1.12 -14.69 -8.06
CA GLU A 65 1.53 -14.82 -6.67
C GLU A 65 2.32 -13.60 -6.22
N VAL A 66 2.11 -13.19 -4.97
CA VAL A 66 2.82 -12.08 -4.34
C VAL A 66 3.30 -12.47 -2.95
N GLU A 67 4.35 -11.82 -2.50
CA GLU A 67 4.86 -11.98 -1.14
C GLU A 67 3.85 -11.41 -0.13
N GLU A 68 3.45 -12.22 0.85
CA GLU A 68 2.44 -11.88 1.86
C GLU A 68 2.74 -10.55 2.55
N ASP A 69 3.98 -10.37 2.98
CA ASP A 69 4.43 -9.20 3.74
C ASP A 69 4.34 -7.89 2.94
N THR A 70 4.20 -7.98 1.61
CA THR A 70 4.17 -6.82 0.71
C THR A 70 2.75 -6.39 0.34
N VAL A 71 1.75 -7.18 0.73
CA VAL A 71 0.36 -6.88 0.41
C VAL A 71 -0.10 -5.64 1.16
N GLY A 72 -0.52 -4.63 0.41
CA GLY A 72 -1.05 -3.38 0.95
C GLY A 72 -2.34 -2.96 0.28
N GLN A 73 -3.32 -2.52 1.06
CA GLN A 73 -4.60 -2.05 0.52
C GLN A 73 -4.52 -0.58 0.12
N TYR A 74 -5.19 -0.23 -0.98
CA TYR A 74 -5.41 1.16 -1.39
C TYR A 74 -6.25 1.90 -0.36
N THR A 75 -5.78 3.03 0.11
CA THR A 75 -6.46 3.86 1.11
C THR A 75 -7.72 4.55 0.58
N GLY A 76 -7.83 4.67 -0.75
CA GLY A 76 -8.86 5.46 -1.43
C GLY A 76 -8.45 6.91 -1.66
N LEU A 77 -7.22 7.27 -1.33
CA LEU A 77 -6.67 8.62 -1.41
C LEU A 77 -5.49 8.67 -2.39
N CYS A 78 -5.24 9.85 -2.93
CA CYS A 78 -4.06 10.13 -3.74
C CYS A 78 -3.25 11.26 -3.11
N ASP A 79 -1.96 11.29 -3.40
CA ASP A 79 -1.06 12.37 -3.02
C ASP A 79 -1.23 13.61 -3.91
N LYS A 80 -0.43 14.66 -3.66
CA LYS A 80 -0.42 15.93 -4.44
C LYS A 80 -0.15 15.74 -5.94
N ASN A 81 0.45 14.62 -6.34
CA ASN A 81 0.79 14.30 -7.73
C ASN A 81 -0.26 13.39 -8.38
N GLY A 82 -1.30 12.99 -7.66
CA GLY A 82 -2.29 12.02 -8.09
C GLY A 82 -1.84 10.56 -7.94
N THR A 83 -0.72 10.30 -7.25
CA THR A 83 -0.23 8.95 -6.95
C THR A 83 -1.13 8.32 -5.90
N GLU A 84 -1.61 7.12 -6.16
CA GLU A 84 -2.43 6.37 -5.22
C GLU A 84 -1.64 5.99 -3.97
N ILE A 85 -2.25 6.21 -2.80
CA ILE A 85 -1.63 5.91 -1.51
C ILE A 85 -2.08 4.53 -1.03
N TYR A 86 -1.12 3.66 -0.78
CA TYR A 86 -1.33 2.29 -0.29
C TYR A 86 -0.79 2.12 1.12
N GLU A 87 -1.33 1.16 1.85
CA GLU A 87 -0.71 0.68 3.09
C GLU A 87 0.74 0.25 2.83
N GLY A 88 1.64 0.59 3.75
CA GLY A 88 3.07 0.37 3.61
C GLY A 88 3.82 1.46 2.83
N ASP A 89 3.13 2.46 2.27
CA ASP A 89 3.80 3.61 1.66
C ASP A 89 4.51 4.46 2.70
N ILE A 90 5.55 5.13 2.23
CA ILE A 90 6.22 6.20 2.96
C ILE A 90 5.77 7.51 2.35
N ILE A 91 5.16 8.35 3.17
CA ILE A 91 4.70 9.67 2.78
C ILE A 91 5.56 10.74 3.42
N ARG A 92 5.78 11.81 2.68
CA ARG A 92 6.41 13.04 3.15
C ARG A 92 5.38 14.17 3.14
N TYR A 93 5.28 14.86 4.27
CA TYR A 93 4.57 16.13 4.37
C TYR A 93 5.58 17.26 4.45
N GLU A 94 5.39 18.31 3.68
CA GLU A 94 6.21 19.52 3.73
C GLU A 94 5.41 20.65 4.39
N GLU A 95 6.04 21.29 5.38
CA GLU A 95 5.48 22.43 6.09
C GLU A 95 5.03 23.51 5.09
N HIS A 96 3.85 24.06 5.34
CA HIS A 96 3.25 25.10 4.54
C HIS A 96 2.81 26.29 5.38
N GLU A 97 2.94 27.49 4.83
CA GLU A 97 2.61 28.73 5.53
C GLU A 97 1.13 28.76 5.93
N GLY A 98 0.86 28.94 7.21
CA GLY A 98 -0.49 28.96 7.79
C GLY A 98 -0.95 27.62 8.41
N TYR A 99 -0.13 26.57 8.36
CA TYR A 99 -0.37 25.31 9.06
C TYR A 99 0.57 25.16 10.25
N LEU A 100 0.07 24.52 11.33
CA LEU A 100 0.86 24.29 12.55
C LEU A 100 1.66 22.99 12.53
N LEU A 101 1.60 22.24 11.42
CA LEU A 101 2.32 20.97 11.28
C LEU A 101 3.72 21.22 10.73
N GLU A 102 4.72 20.72 11.44
CA GLU A 102 6.10 20.66 10.94
C GLU A 102 6.24 19.57 9.87
N SER A 103 7.26 19.70 9.00
CA SER A 103 7.56 18.68 7.99
C SER A 103 7.87 17.34 8.64
N PHE A 104 7.30 16.26 8.11
CA PHE A 104 7.52 14.92 8.62
C PHE A 104 7.58 13.86 7.51
N ILE A 105 8.11 12.69 7.88
CA ILE A 105 8.03 11.46 7.10
C ILE A 105 7.26 10.45 7.94
N ALA A 106 6.34 9.73 7.31
CA ALA A 106 5.48 8.78 7.99
C ALA A 106 5.21 7.54 7.15
N LYS A 107 4.96 6.42 7.83
CA LYS A 107 4.48 5.18 7.21
C LYS A 107 2.96 5.16 7.20
N VAL A 108 2.36 4.82 6.07
CA VAL A 108 0.92 4.57 5.94
C VAL A 108 0.58 3.21 6.53
N VAL A 109 -0.43 3.19 7.39
CA VAL A 109 -0.88 1.98 8.09
C VAL A 109 -2.41 1.92 8.16
N PHE A 110 -2.94 0.71 8.35
CA PHE A 110 -4.31 0.49 8.77
C PHE A 110 -4.30 0.13 10.27
N ALA A 111 -4.91 0.97 11.09
CA ALA A 111 -5.01 0.75 12.51
C ALA A 111 -6.34 1.32 13.06
N GLU A 112 -6.82 0.78 14.17
CA GLU A 112 -8.04 1.25 14.84
C GLU A 112 -9.28 1.34 13.92
N GLY A 113 -9.30 0.55 12.84
CA GLY A 113 -10.42 0.51 11.88
C GLY A 113 -10.35 1.58 10.78
N ALA A 114 -9.26 2.32 10.66
CA ALA A 114 -9.06 3.36 9.66
C ALA A 114 -7.67 3.31 9.03
N PHE A 115 -7.53 3.88 7.82
CA PHE A 115 -6.22 4.21 7.27
C PHE A 115 -5.72 5.52 7.87
N GLY A 116 -4.43 5.58 8.12
CA GLY A 116 -3.73 6.73 8.65
C GLY A 116 -2.23 6.57 8.50
N TYR A 117 -1.49 7.29 9.30
CA TYR A 117 -0.04 7.27 9.24
C TYR A 117 0.58 7.28 10.64
N ASN A 118 1.78 6.67 10.74
CA ASN A 118 2.63 6.73 11.90
C ASN A 118 3.83 7.62 11.58
N CYS A 119 3.96 8.75 12.29
CA CYS A 119 5.09 9.65 12.11
C CYS A 119 6.35 9.08 12.76
N HIS A 120 7.44 9.07 12.00
CA HIS A 120 8.80 8.95 12.52
C HIS A 120 9.46 10.32 12.43
N LEU A 121 9.42 11.10 13.51
CA LEU A 121 10.10 12.39 13.55
C LEU A 121 11.61 12.14 13.71
N ARG A 122 12.41 12.57 12.74
CA ARG A 122 13.87 12.63 12.89
C ARG A 122 14.20 13.75 13.87
N GLY A 123 14.66 13.39 15.08
CA GLY A 123 15.55 14.29 15.81
C GLY A 123 15.17 14.80 17.19
N ASN A 124 14.04 14.44 17.80
CA ASN A 124 13.81 14.77 19.23
C ASN A 124 13.01 13.73 20.00
N VAL A 125 13.40 13.54 21.22
CA VAL A 125 13.35 12.47 22.21
C VAL A 125 11.97 12.05 22.76
N PHE A 126 10.87 12.31 22.12
CA PHE A 126 9.57 11.78 22.54
C PHE A 126 8.77 11.23 21.35
N MET A 127 9.18 10.02 20.96
CA MET A 127 8.49 9.30 19.90
C MET A 127 7.67 8.17 20.49
N SER A 128 6.44 8.47 20.89
CA SER A 128 5.39 7.49 20.68
C SER A 128 5.02 7.56 19.20
N SER A 129 5.03 6.42 18.51
CA SER A 129 4.43 6.30 17.19
C SER A 129 2.92 6.55 17.36
N VAL A 130 2.51 7.80 17.24
CA VAL A 130 1.09 8.16 17.36
C VAL A 130 0.48 7.90 16.01
N PHE A 131 -0.45 6.97 15.96
CA PHE A 131 -1.31 6.77 14.81
C PHE A 131 -2.19 8.01 14.62
N SER A 132 -2.18 8.55 13.41
CA SER A 132 -3.02 9.66 12.99
C SER A 132 -3.89 9.21 11.81
N PRO A 133 -5.20 8.99 12.02
CA PRO A 133 -6.09 8.61 10.92
C PRO A 133 -6.24 9.75 9.91
N PHE A 134 -6.36 9.42 8.63
CA PHE A 134 -6.54 10.42 7.56
C PHE A 134 -7.85 11.24 7.67
N CYS A 135 -8.78 10.84 8.54
CA CYS A 135 -10.10 11.45 8.66
C CYS A 135 -10.32 12.31 9.93
N GLU A 136 -9.36 12.38 10.87
CA GLU A 136 -9.65 12.90 12.22
C GLU A 136 -9.06 14.29 12.54
N HIS A 137 -8.30 14.91 11.68
CA HIS A 137 -7.77 16.22 12.04
C HIS A 137 -8.61 17.36 11.48
N ASP A 138 -9.18 18.17 12.39
CA ASP A 138 -9.61 19.56 12.12
C ASP A 138 -8.46 20.41 11.51
N CYS A 139 -7.21 19.93 11.65
CA CYS A 139 -6.03 20.48 11.00
C CYS A 139 -5.87 19.98 9.56
N LEU A 140 -6.47 18.84 9.21
CA LEU A 140 -6.56 18.32 7.86
C LEU A 140 -7.84 18.90 7.24
N LYS A 141 -7.81 20.21 6.99
CA LYS A 141 -8.66 20.79 5.97
C LYS A 141 -8.51 19.94 4.73
N GLU A 142 -9.48 19.97 3.85
CA GLU A 142 -9.54 19.23 2.58
C GLU A 142 -8.22 19.24 1.78
N ASP A 143 -7.28 20.11 2.14
CA ASP A 143 -6.01 20.41 1.50
C ASP A 143 -4.79 19.61 2.02
N PHE A 144 -4.89 18.77 3.07
CA PHE A 144 -3.70 18.08 3.62
C PHE A 144 -3.00 17.21 2.55
N LEU A 145 -3.79 16.50 1.76
CA LEU A 145 -3.27 15.64 0.72
C LEU A 145 -2.57 16.41 -0.41
N ASP A 146 -2.87 17.70 -0.57
CA ASP A 146 -2.21 18.58 -1.54
C ASP A 146 -0.75 18.89 -1.15
N TYR A 147 -0.35 18.57 0.09
CA TYR A 147 1.01 18.74 0.61
C TYR A 147 1.72 17.43 0.92
N VAL A 148 1.05 16.31 0.70
CA VAL A 148 1.61 14.97 0.88
C VAL A 148 2.16 14.44 -0.43
N GLU A 149 3.28 13.74 -0.36
CA GLU A 149 3.92 13.05 -1.48
C GLU A 149 4.31 11.64 -1.07
N VAL A 150 3.97 10.64 -1.87
CA VAL A 150 4.50 9.29 -1.74
C VAL A 150 5.95 9.30 -2.20
N VAL A 151 6.88 9.00 -1.30
CA VAL A 151 8.33 9.05 -1.58
C VAL A 151 8.98 7.68 -1.63
N GLY A 152 8.23 6.62 -1.34
CA GLY A 152 8.69 5.23 -1.38
C GLY A 152 7.75 4.31 -0.64
N ASN A 153 8.23 3.13 -0.28
CA ASN A 153 7.50 2.17 0.53
C ASN A 153 8.46 1.41 1.46
N VAL A 154 7.90 0.76 2.50
CA VAL A 154 8.70 0.08 3.54
C VAL A 154 9.44 -1.16 3.05
N TYR A 155 9.16 -1.67 1.86
CA TYR A 155 9.74 -2.89 1.31
C TYR A 155 10.97 -2.60 0.46
N ASP A 156 10.91 -1.54 -0.36
CA ASP A 156 11.99 -1.13 -1.26
C ASP A 156 12.97 -0.18 -0.56
N ASP A 157 12.47 0.67 0.35
CA ASP A 157 13.17 1.83 0.91
C ASP A 157 13.35 1.73 2.44
N LYS A 158 13.95 0.65 2.93
CA LYS A 158 14.12 0.37 4.38
C LYS A 158 14.90 1.43 5.15
N GLU A 159 15.69 2.22 4.46
CA GLU A 159 16.51 3.31 5.06
C GLU A 159 15.67 4.49 5.59
N TRP A 160 14.43 4.67 5.13
CA TRP A 160 13.54 5.70 5.64
C TRP A 160 13.06 5.46 7.08
N LEU A 161 13.15 4.23 7.56
CA LEU A 161 12.67 3.79 8.87
C LEU A 161 13.81 3.59 9.89
N SER A 162 15.06 3.89 9.51
CA SER A 162 16.26 3.71 10.36
C SER A 162 16.65 4.96 11.15
#